data_82027b4aabd6eb3a534e832a9afc2cd6
#
_entry.id   82027b4aabd6eb3a534e832a9afc2cd6
#
_cell.length_a   1.000
_cell.length_b   1.000
_cell.length_c   1.000
_cell.angle_alpha   90.00
_cell.angle_beta   90.00
_cell.angle_gamma   90.00
#
_symmetry.space_group_name_H-M   'P 1'
#
loop_
_entity.id
_entity.type
_entity.pdbx_description
1 polymer ?
#
loop_
_entity_poly.entity_id
_entity_poly.type
_entity_poly.pdbx_seq_one_letter_code
_entity_poly.pdbx_strand_id
1 'polypeptide(L)'
;MSKCRGIRSRFRPGASSERFDFIGGDYKWSDALTLRYYHARLEDIYEQDFAGAIHYLPLGPGKLKSDFRVFDSRDNGRAEAGNVDNLNAGLMLTYQVGGHSLGMGYMYQTGDTAMAYIAGGEPAVLSDGAMSSDFVNPKERTAVARYDFNFVALGIPGLTAMARYMRGTNIDLPKLGGSNLTESSKDLELAYVVQSGPAAGLAIRLRHAFYRNDHEPTATFRSDNETRINLDYTLKVW
;
A
#
# COMPACT_ATOMS: atom_id res chain seq x y z
N MET A 1 27.87 11.45 1.37
CA MET A 1 26.51 12.02 1.15
C MET A 1 25.75 11.06 0.26
N SER A 2 24.73 10.41 0.81
CA SER A 2 23.87 9.49 0.06
C SER A 2 22.88 10.32 -0.74
N LYS A 3 22.97 10.33 -2.07
CA LYS A 3 21.97 10.97 -2.92
C LYS A 3 20.66 10.22 -2.77
N CYS A 4 19.63 10.87 -2.24
CA CYS A 4 18.27 10.35 -2.32
C CYS A 4 17.91 10.22 -3.80
N ARG A 5 17.97 9.02 -4.35
CA ARG A 5 17.54 8.79 -5.74
C ARG A 5 16.02 9.02 -5.79
N GLY A 6 15.67 10.07 -6.51
CA GLY A 6 14.30 10.52 -6.64
C GLY A 6 13.39 9.53 -7.32
N ILE A 7 12.13 9.90 -7.28
CA ILE A 7 10.96 9.19 -7.74
C ILE A 7 11.25 8.39 -9.02
N ARG A 8 11.22 7.08 -8.93
CA ARG A 8 10.82 6.27 -10.06
C ARG A 8 9.30 6.14 -10.03
N SER A 9 8.60 7.21 -10.40
CA SER A 9 7.26 6.97 -10.90
C SER A 9 7.42 6.12 -12.15
N ARG A 10 6.53 5.16 -12.37
CA ARG A 10 6.55 4.24 -13.51
C ARG A 10 6.72 4.91 -14.89
N PHE A 11 6.60 6.20 -14.96
CA PHE A 11 6.45 6.99 -16.19
C PHE A 11 7.38 8.19 -16.29
N ARG A 12 8.34 8.35 -15.36
CA ARG A 12 9.20 9.53 -15.35
C ARG A 12 10.69 9.17 -15.32
N PRO A 13 11.54 9.92 -16.07
CA PRO A 13 12.97 9.78 -15.93
C PRO A 13 13.36 10.04 -14.46
N GLY A 14 14.37 9.34 -14.00
CA GLY A 14 14.82 9.42 -12.62
C GLY A 14 15.34 10.82 -12.29
N ALA A 15 14.50 11.68 -11.71
CA ALA A 15 14.94 12.88 -11.03
C ALA A 15 15.52 12.48 -9.67
N SER A 16 16.46 13.26 -9.17
CA SER A 16 17.07 13.03 -7.86
C SER A 16 17.15 14.33 -7.08
N SER A 17 16.91 14.27 -5.77
CA SER A 17 17.09 15.37 -4.85
C SER A 17 18.13 15.02 -3.81
N GLU A 18 18.80 16.04 -3.28
CA GLU A 18 19.75 15.89 -2.18
C GLU A 18 19.08 16.05 -0.81
N ARG A 19 17.83 16.54 -0.79
CA ARG A 19 17.13 16.88 0.44
C ARG A 19 15.71 16.34 0.46
N PHE A 20 15.39 15.66 1.56
CA PHE A 20 14.03 15.24 1.91
C PHE A 20 13.72 15.73 3.33
N ASP A 21 12.72 16.57 3.44
CA ASP A 21 12.22 17.09 4.71
C ASP A 21 10.86 16.45 5.00
N PHE A 22 10.61 16.12 6.26
CA PHE A 22 9.27 15.70 6.69
C PHE A 22 9.01 16.11 8.13
N ILE A 23 7.76 16.37 8.44
CA ILE A 23 7.26 16.68 9.77
C ILE A 23 5.85 16.11 9.93
N GLY A 24 5.54 15.62 11.11
CA GLY A 24 4.19 15.13 11.41
C GLY A 24 4.16 14.23 12.62
N GLY A 25 3.02 13.60 12.83
CA GLY A 25 2.84 12.67 13.94
C GLY A 25 1.45 12.08 14.01
N ASP A 26 1.31 11.11 14.90
CA ASP A 26 0.07 10.48 15.28
C ASP A 26 -0.41 11.06 16.61
N TYR A 27 -1.67 11.47 16.67
CA TYR A 27 -2.30 11.97 17.89
C TYR A 27 -3.43 11.04 18.33
N LYS A 28 -3.23 10.42 19.49
CA LYS A 28 -4.24 9.57 20.12
C LYS A 28 -5.32 10.44 20.77
N TRP A 29 -6.40 10.70 20.04
CA TRP A 29 -7.54 11.47 20.54
C TRP A 29 -8.28 10.73 21.67
N SER A 30 -8.42 9.41 21.52
CA SER A 30 -9.02 8.53 22.53
C SER A 30 -8.46 7.10 22.34
N ASP A 31 -8.87 6.16 23.20
CA ASP A 31 -8.51 4.75 23.01
C ASP A 31 -9.07 4.14 21.72
N ALA A 32 -10.13 4.74 21.20
CA ALA A 32 -10.78 4.31 19.97
C ALA A 32 -10.34 5.07 18.72
N LEU A 33 -9.80 6.30 18.83
CA LEU A 33 -9.50 7.17 17.70
C LEU A 33 -8.07 7.70 17.74
N THR A 34 -7.34 7.44 16.66
CA THR A 34 -6.03 8.04 16.37
C THR A 34 -6.13 8.89 15.11
N LEU A 35 -5.71 10.14 15.20
CA LEU A 35 -5.56 11.06 14.08
C LEU A 35 -4.09 11.12 13.66
N ARG A 36 -3.84 11.32 12.38
CA ARG A 36 -2.50 11.29 11.79
C ARG A 36 -2.36 12.46 10.82
N TYR A 37 -1.23 13.15 10.88
CA TYR A 37 -0.88 14.15 9.87
C TYR A 37 0.62 14.15 9.64
N TYR A 38 1.02 14.20 8.38
CA TYR A 38 2.42 14.31 7.96
C TYR A 38 2.50 15.22 6.74
N HIS A 39 3.50 16.08 6.74
CA HIS A 39 3.91 16.85 5.58
C HIS A 39 5.31 16.41 5.18
N ALA A 40 5.53 16.17 3.89
CA ALA A 40 6.81 15.75 3.34
C ALA A 40 7.14 16.56 2.08
N ARG A 41 8.42 16.89 1.91
CA ARG A 41 8.92 17.61 0.74
C ARG A 41 10.21 16.97 0.24
N LEU A 42 10.19 16.53 -0.99
CA LEU A 42 11.38 16.17 -1.75
C LEU A 42 11.77 17.39 -2.61
N GLU A 43 12.83 18.10 -2.21
CA GLU A 43 13.24 19.38 -2.78
C GLU A 43 13.32 19.34 -4.31
N ASP A 44 12.74 20.35 -4.96
CA ASP A 44 12.67 20.51 -6.42
C ASP A 44 11.93 19.39 -7.17
N ILE A 45 11.20 18.52 -6.48
CA ILE A 45 10.47 17.41 -7.09
C ILE A 45 9.00 17.44 -6.72
N TYR A 46 8.64 17.20 -5.44
CA TYR A 46 7.25 17.24 -5.00
C TYR A 46 7.14 17.51 -3.50
N GLU A 47 5.99 17.98 -3.10
CA GLU A 47 5.53 17.98 -1.71
C GLU A 47 4.25 17.17 -1.57
N GLN A 48 4.02 16.64 -0.38
CA GLN A 48 2.89 15.78 -0.09
C GLN A 48 2.39 16.00 1.33
N ASP A 49 1.09 16.22 1.44
CA ASP A 49 0.37 16.24 2.70
C ASP A 49 -0.38 14.93 2.89
N PHE A 50 -0.25 14.32 4.06
CA PHE A 50 -1.00 13.15 4.48
C PHE A 50 -1.87 13.47 5.68
N ALA A 51 -3.16 13.14 5.60
CA ALA A 51 -4.08 13.12 6.73
C ALA A 51 -4.73 11.74 6.84
N GLY A 52 -4.85 11.23 8.06
CA GLY A 52 -5.45 9.93 8.30
C GLY A 52 -6.18 9.84 9.63
N ALA A 53 -7.07 8.87 9.73
CA ALA A 53 -7.77 8.54 10.96
C ALA A 53 -7.94 7.02 11.08
N ILE A 54 -7.60 6.48 12.24
CA ILE A 54 -7.86 5.07 12.58
C ILE A 54 -8.86 5.07 13.72
N HIS A 55 -10.00 4.40 13.50
CA HIS A 55 -11.05 4.28 14.50
C HIS A 55 -11.39 2.82 14.76
N TYR A 56 -11.57 2.47 16.03
CA TYR A 56 -12.01 1.14 16.48
C TYR A 56 -13.36 1.23 17.17
N LEU A 57 -14.31 0.44 16.70
CA LEU A 57 -15.65 0.35 17.25
C LEU A 57 -15.94 -1.09 17.66
N PRO A 58 -16.26 -1.40 18.94
CA PRO A 58 -16.83 -2.68 19.31
C PRO A 58 -18.15 -2.90 18.56
N LEU A 59 -18.30 -4.04 17.90
CA LEU A 59 -19.50 -4.36 17.10
C LEU A 59 -19.87 -5.84 17.29
N GLY A 60 -20.92 -6.09 18.07
CA GLY A 60 -21.32 -7.43 18.42
C GLY A 60 -20.19 -8.21 19.12
N PRO A 61 -19.90 -9.46 18.70
CA PRO A 61 -18.81 -10.26 19.28
C PRO A 61 -17.43 -9.84 18.80
N GLY A 62 -17.32 -8.89 17.89
CA GLY A 62 -16.08 -8.48 17.25
C GLY A 62 -15.78 -6.99 17.38
N LYS A 63 -14.88 -6.53 16.52
CA LYS A 63 -14.41 -5.16 16.45
C LYS A 63 -14.33 -4.71 15.00
N LEU A 64 -14.88 -3.55 14.69
CA LEU A 64 -14.72 -2.87 13.42
C LEU A 64 -13.57 -1.87 13.51
N LYS A 65 -12.57 -2.00 12.64
CA LYS A 65 -11.54 -0.99 12.38
C LYS A 65 -11.92 -0.21 11.13
N SER A 66 -11.93 1.11 11.22
CA SER A 66 -12.00 2.03 10.07
C SER A 66 -10.63 2.71 9.92
N ASP A 67 -10.04 2.65 8.72
CA ASP A 67 -8.74 3.26 8.40
C ASP A 67 -8.95 4.19 7.19
N PHE A 68 -8.97 5.49 7.45
CA PHE A 68 -9.12 6.54 6.45
C PHE A 68 -7.77 7.20 6.18
N ARG A 69 -7.46 7.42 4.91
CA ARG A 69 -6.20 8.02 4.45
C ARG A 69 -6.47 8.99 3.30
N VAL A 70 -5.82 10.14 3.34
CA VAL A 70 -5.81 11.12 2.23
C VAL A 70 -4.38 11.58 2.03
N PHE A 71 -3.94 11.58 0.78
CA PHE A 71 -2.67 12.14 0.33
C PHE A 71 -2.96 13.20 -0.73
N ASP A 72 -2.44 14.40 -0.55
CA ASP A 72 -2.43 15.47 -1.54
C ASP A 72 -0.98 15.71 -1.97
N SER A 73 -0.70 15.52 -3.24
CA SER A 73 0.66 15.60 -3.80
C SER A 73 0.71 16.60 -4.94
N ARG A 74 1.66 17.51 -4.88
CA ARG A 74 1.89 18.54 -5.90
C ARG A 74 3.37 18.69 -6.18
N ASP A 75 3.72 19.23 -7.33
CA ASP A 75 5.10 19.54 -7.64
C ASP A 75 5.67 20.63 -6.71
N ASN A 76 6.98 20.61 -6.53
CA ASN A 76 7.71 21.56 -5.69
C ASN A 76 8.94 22.11 -6.42
N GLY A 77 9.21 23.40 -6.20
CA GLY A 77 10.41 24.08 -6.70
C GLY A 77 10.54 24.00 -8.22
N ARG A 78 11.64 23.44 -8.73
CA ARG A 78 11.93 23.33 -10.17
C ARG A 78 11.16 22.23 -10.87
N ALA A 79 10.36 21.44 -10.15
CA ALA A 79 9.58 20.31 -10.68
C ALA A 79 10.41 19.38 -11.58
N GLU A 80 11.62 18.98 -11.15
CA GLU A 80 12.58 18.22 -11.96
C GLU A 80 12.04 16.86 -12.44
N ALA A 81 11.05 16.29 -11.75
CA ALA A 81 10.33 15.11 -12.20
C ALA A 81 9.12 15.43 -13.09
N GLY A 82 8.91 16.68 -13.43
CA GLY A 82 7.74 17.20 -14.12
C GLY A 82 6.56 17.44 -13.17
N ASN A 83 5.39 17.79 -13.74
CA ASN A 83 4.18 18.09 -12.96
C ASN A 83 3.79 16.92 -12.05
N VAL A 84 3.44 17.24 -10.81
CA VAL A 84 2.84 16.33 -9.83
C VAL A 84 1.51 16.95 -9.41
N ASP A 85 0.43 16.26 -9.69
CA ASP A 85 -0.93 16.64 -9.34
C ASP A 85 -1.73 15.38 -9.07
N ASN A 86 -1.88 15.03 -7.79
CA ASN A 86 -2.59 13.82 -7.38
C ASN A 86 -3.19 13.98 -5.99
N LEU A 87 -4.47 13.72 -5.87
CA LEU A 87 -5.16 13.48 -4.60
C LEU A 87 -5.55 12.01 -4.53
N ASN A 88 -5.08 11.29 -3.52
CA ASN A 88 -5.47 9.92 -3.22
C ASN A 88 -6.25 9.89 -1.92
N ALA A 89 -7.49 9.40 -1.95
CA ALA A 89 -8.32 9.21 -0.75
C ALA A 89 -8.78 7.76 -0.67
N GLY A 90 -8.67 7.16 0.51
CA GLY A 90 -9.04 5.76 0.73
C GLY A 90 -9.67 5.51 2.09
N LEU A 91 -10.60 4.56 2.12
CA LEU A 91 -11.22 4.04 3.35
C LEU A 91 -11.19 2.53 3.33
N MET A 92 -10.66 1.92 4.39
CA MET A 92 -10.70 0.48 4.64
C MET A 92 -11.50 0.19 5.90
N LEU A 93 -12.50 -0.64 5.80
CA LEU A 93 -13.27 -1.18 6.92
C LEU A 93 -12.85 -2.63 7.13
N THR A 94 -12.46 -2.99 8.35
CA THR A 94 -12.05 -4.34 8.70
C THR A 94 -12.79 -4.82 9.94
N TYR A 95 -13.61 -5.84 9.78
CA TYR A 95 -14.30 -6.48 10.91
C TYR A 95 -13.50 -7.69 11.39
N GLN A 96 -13.21 -7.72 12.68
CA GLN A 96 -12.42 -8.77 13.32
C GLN A 96 -13.25 -9.50 14.38
N VAL A 97 -13.32 -10.84 14.26
CA VAL A 97 -14.00 -11.68 15.23
C VAL A 97 -13.34 -13.06 15.31
N GLY A 98 -12.97 -13.50 16.50
CA GLY A 98 -12.19 -14.72 16.68
C GLY A 98 -10.88 -14.67 15.89
N GLY A 99 -10.61 -15.71 15.08
CA GLY A 99 -9.46 -15.76 14.17
C GLY A 99 -9.66 -15.06 12.83
N HIS A 100 -10.85 -14.53 12.55
CA HIS A 100 -11.24 -13.98 11.24
C HIS A 100 -11.06 -12.47 11.18
N SER A 101 -10.57 -11.95 10.03
CA SER A 101 -10.59 -10.54 9.68
C SER A 101 -11.14 -10.39 8.26
N LEU A 102 -12.25 -9.67 8.13
CA LEU A 102 -12.91 -9.37 6.85
C LEU A 102 -12.75 -7.89 6.55
N GLY A 103 -12.09 -7.56 5.45
CA GLY A 103 -11.79 -6.21 5.03
C GLY A 103 -12.47 -5.85 3.70
N MET A 104 -13.04 -4.65 3.62
CA MET A 104 -13.51 -4.03 2.38
C MET A 104 -13.01 -2.59 2.33
N GLY A 105 -12.47 -2.20 1.18
CA GLY A 105 -11.92 -0.87 1.00
C GLY A 105 -12.19 -0.30 -0.37
N TYR A 106 -12.12 1.02 -0.43
CA TYR A 106 -12.21 1.76 -1.67
C TYR A 106 -11.21 2.92 -1.65
N MET A 107 -10.47 3.04 -2.74
CA MET A 107 -9.49 4.10 -2.96
C MET A 107 -9.88 4.88 -4.22
N TYR A 108 -9.79 6.17 -4.14
CA TYR A 108 -10.16 7.10 -5.21
C TYR A 108 -9.03 8.08 -5.46
N GLN A 109 -8.63 8.22 -6.71
CA GLN A 109 -7.61 9.18 -7.12
C GLN A 109 -8.16 10.21 -8.08
N THR A 110 -7.71 11.45 -7.93
CA THR A 110 -7.94 12.55 -8.86
C THR A 110 -6.62 13.20 -9.24
N GLY A 111 -6.65 14.14 -10.16
CA GLY A 111 -5.46 14.77 -10.73
C GLY A 111 -4.98 14.05 -11.98
N ASP A 112 -4.00 14.64 -12.63
CA ASP A 112 -3.53 14.18 -13.95
C ASP A 112 -2.28 13.30 -13.87
N THR A 113 -1.77 13.03 -12.66
CA THR A 113 -0.59 12.21 -12.44
C THR A 113 -0.85 11.04 -11.53
N ALA A 114 0.00 10.01 -11.59
CA ALA A 114 0.06 8.97 -10.58
C ALA A 114 0.47 9.57 -9.23
N MET A 115 0.10 8.91 -8.14
CA MET A 115 0.55 9.30 -6.80
C MET A 115 2.08 9.29 -6.74
N ALA A 116 2.66 10.34 -6.16
CA ALA A 116 4.09 10.46 -5.96
C ALA A 116 4.53 9.73 -4.69
N TYR A 117 5.64 9.00 -4.76
CA TYR A 117 6.34 8.42 -3.61
C TYR A 117 7.81 8.17 -3.93
N ILE A 118 8.66 8.01 -2.91
CA ILE A 118 10.11 7.84 -3.07
C ILE A 118 10.42 6.46 -3.66
N ALA A 119 11.32 6.40 -4.65
CA ALA A 119 11.75 5.16 -5.28
C ALA A 119 12.33 4.16 -4.25
N GLY A 120 11.87 2.93 -4.31
CA GLY A 120 12.21 1.87 -3.34
C GLY A 120 11.39 1.92 -2.06
N GLY A 121 10.52 2.94 -1.91
CA GLY A 121 9.45 2.95 -0.91
C GLY A 121 8.21 2.23 -1.42
N GLU A 122 7.27 2.02 -0.54
CA GLU A 122 5.94 1.50 -0.82
C GLU A 122 4.92 2.60 -0.48
N PRO A 123 3.95 2.92 -1.37
CA PRO A 123 2.97 3.95 -1.06
C PRO A 123 2.06 3.46 0.07
N ALA A 124 1.94 4.25 1.14
CA ALA A 124 1.15 3.90 2.32
C ALA A 124 -0.37 4.01 2.08
N VAL A 125 -0.85 3.60 0.91
CA VAL A 125 -2.24 3.58 0.48
C VAL A 125 -2.92 2.24 0.83
N LEU A 126 -4.18 2.03 0.45
CA LEU A 126 -4.93 0.81 0.81
C LEU A 126 -4.41 -0.47 0.11
N SER A 127 -3.68 -0.33 -0.98
CA SER A 127 -3.03 -1.43 -1.71
C SER A 127 -1.68 -1.84 -1.13
N ASP A 128 -1.23 -1.18 -0.05
CA ASP A 128 0.02 -1.48 0.63
C ASP A 128 0.27 -2.99 0.80
N GLY A 129 1.49 -3.45 0.47
CA GLY A 129 1.86 -4.85 0.45
C GLY A 129 1.31 -5.65 -0.74
N ALA A 130 0.78 -5.00 -1.78
CA ALA A 130 0.46 -5.68 -3.03
C ALA A 130 1.73 -6.18 -3.74
N MET A 131 1.66 -7.33 -4.41
CA MET A 131 2.86 -7.93 -4.99
C MET A 131 3.23 -7.33 -6.35
N SER A 132 2.23 -7.00 -7.17
CA SER A 132 2.46 -6.76 -8.60
C SER A 132 2.12 -5.34 -9.04
N SER A 133 1.28 -4.60 -8.33
CA SER A 133 0.91 -3.22 -8.64
C SER A 133 0.55 -2.44 -7.38
N ASP A 134 0.84 -1.14 -7.38
CA ASP A 134 0.50 -0.27 -6.26
C ASP A 134 -0.90 0.35 -6.39
N PHE A 135 -1.57 0.17 -7.54
CA PHE A 135 -2.91 0.72 -7.81
C PHE A 135 -2.97 2.24 -7.59
N VAL A 136 -1.98 2.95 -8.10
CA VAL A 136 -1.80 4.41 -7.92
C VAL A 136 -1.72 5.17 -9.25
N ASN A 137 -2.32 4.63 -10.31
CA ASN A 137 -2.35 5.28 -11.62
C ASN A 137 -3.24 6.55 -11.61
N PRO A 138 -3.06 7.49 -12.55
CA PRO A 138 -3.90 8.66 -12.65
C PRO A 138 -5.39 8.31 -12.73
N LYS A 139 -6.23 8.98 -11.95
CA LYS A 139 -7.70 8.85 -11.90
C LYS A 139 -8.21 7.46 -11.52
N GLU A 140 -7.35 6.57 -11.07
CA GLU A 140 -7.72 5.20 -10.72
C GLU A 140 -8.70 5.15 -9.53
N ARG A 141 -9.64 4.22 -9.62
CA ARG A 141 -10.61 3.88 -8.57
C ARG A 141 -10.45 2.42 -8.24
N THR A 142 -9.99 2.13 -7.03
CA THR A 142 -9.63 0.77 -6.64
C THR A 142 -10.55 0.25 -5.53
N ALA A 143 -11.25 -0.84 -5.81
CA ALA A 143 -11.96 -1.62 -4.80
C ALA A 143 -11.03 -2.71 -4.24
N VAL A 144 -11.08 -2.92 -2.92
CA VAL A 144 -10.29 -3.92 -2.20
C VAL A 144 -11.23 -4.79 -1.38
N ALA A 145 -11.07 -6.11 -1.49
CA ALA A 145 -11.65 -7.09 -0.59
C ALA A 145 -10.53 -7.96 -0.02
N ARG A 146 -10.52 -8.16 1.30
CA ARG A 146 -9.47 -8.90 1.99
C ARG A 146 -10.06 -9.81 3.08
N TYR A 147 -9.50 -10.99 3.19
CA TYR A 147 -9.79 -11.92 4.26
C TYR A 147 -8.48 -12.43 4.85
N ASP A 148 -8.35 -12.36 6.17
CA ASP A 148 -7.24 -12.94 6.90
C ASP A 148 -7.78 -13.93 7.94
N PHE A 149 -7.06 -15.03 8.14
CA PHE A 149 -7.37 -16.02 9.16
C PHE A 149 -6.14 -16.35 10.00
N ASN A 150 -6.32 -16.24 11.32
CA ASN A 150 -5.31 -16.63 12.31
C ASN A 150 -5.67 -18.00 12.89
N PHE A 151 -4.85 -18.99 12.58
CA PHE A 151 -5.08 -20.38 12.97
C PHE A 151 -4.87 -20.65 14.47
N VAL A 152 -4.45 -19.67 15.25
CA VAL A 152 -4.51 -19.76 16.74
C VAL A 152 -5.91 -20.13 17.19
N ALA A 153 -6.95 -19.66 16.52
CA ALA A 153 -8.35 -20.04 16.79
C ALA A 153 -8.62 -21.55 16.64
N LEU A 154 -7.75 -22.27 15.92
CA LEU A 154 -7.82 -23.73 15.71
C LEU A 154 -6.68 -24.47 16.45
N GLY A 155 -5.97 -23.81 17.37
CA GLY A 155 -4.86 -24.39 18.13
C GLY A 155 -3.54 -24.50 17.36
N ILE A 156 -3.37 -23.78 16.23
CA ILE A 156 -2.14 -23.76 15.45
C ILE A 156 -1.51 -22.35 15.53
N PRO A 157 -0.76 -22.06 16.61
CA PRO A 157 -0.14 -20.74 16.78
C PRO A 157 0.96 -20.51 15.73
N GLY A 158 1.07 -19.26 15.28
CA GLY A 158 2.06 -18.84 14.30
C GLY A 158 1.64 -19.03 12.85
N LEU A 159 0.58 -19.80 12.56
CA LEU A 159 0.06 -19.97 11.20
C LEU A 159 -0.99 -18.91 10.89
N THR A 160 -0.85 -18.24 9.74
CA THR A 160 -1.83 -17.28 9.21
C THR A 160 -2.03 -17.48 7.73
N ALA A 161 -3.23 -17.18 7.23
CA ALA A 161 -3.53 -17.15 5.80
C ALA A 161 -4.19 -15.82 5.44
N MET A 162 -3.97 -15.35 4.21
CA MET A 162 -4.57 -14.15 3.65
C MET A 162 -4.99 -14.40 2.21
N ALA A 163 -6.16 -13.87 1.86
CA ALA A 163 -6.61 -13.73 0.48
C ALA A 163 -7.06 -12.29 0.26
N ARG A 164 -6.60 -11.65 -0.82
CA ARG A 164 -6.97 -10.30 -1.19
C ARG A 164 -7.31 -10.23 -2.67
N TYR A 165 -8.36 -9.51 -2.99
CA TYR A 165 -8.73 -9.14 -4.34
C TYR A 165 -8.76 -7.62 -4.46
N MET A 166 -8.11 -7.10 -5.49
CA MET A 166 -8.09 -5.68 -5.82
C MET A 166 -8.49 -5.50 -7.27
N ARG A 167 -9.27 -4.45 -7.55
CA ARG A 167 -9.66 -4.06 -8.90
C ARG A 167 -9.59 -2.55 -9.04
N GLY A 168 -8.65 -2.09 -9.88
CA GLY A 168 -8.52 -0.73 -10.35
C GLY A 168 -9.31 -0.52 -11.65
N THR A 169 -9.98 0.60 -11.76
CA THR A 169 -10.77 1.02 -12.93
C THR A 169 -10.56 2.51 -13.19
N ASN A 170 -11.04 3.01 -14.33
CA ASN A 170 -10.97 4.43 -14.69
C ASN A 170 -9.52 4.98 -14.78
N ILE A 171 -8.56 4.12 -15.06
CA ILE A 171 -7.16 4.51 -15.23
C ILE A 171 -7.01 5.35 -16.50
N ASP A 172 -6.35 6.50 -16.38
CA ASP A 172 -6.15 7.45 -17.48
C ASP A 172 -4.68 7.59 -17.85
N LEU A 173 -4.27 6.92 -18.91
CA LEU A 173 -2.90 6.88 -19.42
C LEU A 173 -2.85 7.25 -20.92
N PRO A 174 -3.27 8.48 -21.31
CA PRO A 174 -3.42 8.84 -22.72
C PRO A 174 -2.12 8.73 -23.54
N LYS A 175 -0.98 8.89 -22.89
CA LYS A 175 0.34 8.75 -23.54
C LYS A 175 0.80 7.31 -23.72
N LEU A 176 0.16 6.35 -23.06
CA LEU A 176 0.64 4.95 -22.96
C LEU A 176 -0.38 3.91 -23.41
N GLY A 177 -1.64 4.22 -23.50
CA GLY A 177 -2.60 3.18 -23.84
C GLY A 177 -4.05 3.62 -23.92
N GLY A 178 -4.37 4.79 -23.40
CA GLY A 178 -5.73 5.31 -23.45
C GLY A 178 -6.34 5.65 -22.09
N SER A 179 -7.66 5.72 -22.07
CA SER A 179 -8.47 6.04 -20.89
C SER A 179 -9.42 4.90 -20.55
N ASN A 180 -10.00 4.92 -19.36
CA ASN A 180 -10.87 3.87 -18.81
C ASN A 180 -10.21 2.48 -18.73
N LEU A 181 -8.89 2.45 -18.60
CA LEU A 181 -8.13 1.22 -18.45
C LEU A 181 -8.38 0.61 -17.07
N THR A 182 -8.09 -0.69 -16.95
CA THR A 182 -8.31 -1.45 -15.71
C THR A 182 -7.10 -2.28 -15.34
N GLU A 183 -6.98 -2.55 -14.03
CA GLU A 183 -6.06 -3.56 -13.52
C GLU A 183 -6.71 -4.36 -12.38
N SER A 184 -6.20 -5.56 -12.12
CA SER A 184 -6.66 -6.39 -11.01
C SER A 184 -5.57 -7.29 -10.47
N SER A 185 -5.60 -7.57 -9.16
CA SER A 185 -4.75 -8.55 -8.52
C SER A 185 -5.56 -9.47 -7.61
N LYS A 186 -5.17 -10.74 -7.58
CA LYS A 186 -5.60 -11.72 -6.57
C LYS A 186 -4.34 -12.16 -5.85
N ASP A 187 -4.20 -11.79 -4.59
CA ASP A 187 -3.05 -12.12 -3.77
C ASP A 187 -3.44 -13.17 -2.74
N LEU A 188 -2.62 -14.21 -2.62
CA LEU A 188 -2.73 -15.25 -1.60
C LEU A 188 -1.44 -15.28 -0.79
N GLU A 189 -1.56 -15.47 0.52
CA GLU A 189 -0.42 -15.62 1.41
C GLU A 189 -0.70 -16.71 2.44
N LEU A 190 0.31 -17.54 2.72
CA LEU A 190 0.37 -18.44 3.85
C LEU A 190 1.67 -18.14 4.59
N ALA A 191 1.58 -17.82 5.87
CA ALA A 191 2.75 -17.50 6.68
C ALA A 191 2.78 -18.34 7.96
N TYR A 192 3.97 -18.78 8.35
CA TYR A 192 4.20 -19.50 9.60
C TYR A 192 5.41 -18.94 10.33
N VAL A 193 5.24 -18.66 11.61
CA VAL A 193 6.34 -18.30 12.52
C VAL A 193 6.62 -19.47 13.43
N VAL A 194 7.85 -19.97 13.42
CA VAL A 194 8.30 -21.06 14.29
C VAL A 194 8.20 -20.65 15.75
N GLN A 195 7.43 -21.42 16.55
CA GLN A 195 7.04 -21.02 17.91
C GLN A 195 8.07 -21.42 18.97
N SER A 196 8.90 -22.43 18.73
CA SER A 196 9.85 -22.97 19.73
C SER A 196 11.05 -23.63 19.09
N GLY A 197 12.05 -24.01 19.90
CA GLY A 197 13.27 -24.66 19.46
C GLY A 197 14.33 -23.69 18.92
N PRO A 198 15.42 -24.19 18.34
CA PRO A 198 16.55 -23.38 17.86
C PRO A 198 16.19 -22.37 16.78
N ALA A 199 15.14 -22.63 16.01
CA ALA A 199 14.64 -21.77 14.94
C ALA A 199 13.44 -20.90 15.39
N ALA A 200 13.17 -20.78 16.69
CA ALA A 200 12.05 -19.96 17.16
C ALA A 200 12.19 -18.53 16.67
N GLY A 201 11.11 -17.97 16.12
CA GLY A 201 11.08 -16.64 15.50
C GLY A 201 11.42 -16.62 14.00
N LEU A 202 11.84 -17.75 13.40
CA LEU A 202 11.93 -17.85 11.95
C LEU A 202 10.53 -17.76 11.34
N ALA A 203 10.31 -16.76 10.50
CA ALA A 203 9.08 -16.60 9.73
C ALA A 203 9.30 -17.10 8.30
N ILE A 204 8.39 -17.94 7.84
CA ILE A 204 8.34 -18.45 6.47
C ILE A 204 7.03 -17.96 5.87
N ARG A 205 7.12 -17.30 4.71
CA ARG A 205 5.95 -16.72 4.04
C ARG A 205 5.95 -17.15 2.57
N LEU A 206 4.90 -17.83 2.16
CA LEU A 206 4.61 -18.16 0.77
C LEU A 206 3.55 -17.21 0.26
N ARG A 207 3.83 -16.50 -0.82
CA ARG A 207 2.93 -15.55 -1.46
C ARG A 207 2.75 -15.91 -2.93
N HIS A 208 1.53 -15.73 -3.43
CA HIS A 208 1.23 -15.88 -4.85
C HIS A 208 0.27 -14.77 -5.29
N ALA A 209 0.58 -14.13 -6.42
CA ALA A 209 -0.26 -13.10 -7.03
C ALA A 209 -0.62 -13.48 -8.46
N PHE A 210 -1.88 -13.24 -8.81
CA PHE A 210 -2.38 -13.25 -10.18
C PHE A 210 -2.71 -11.81 -10.57
N TYR A 211 -1.83 -11.17 -11.34
CA TYR A 211 -2.02 -9.79 -11.77
C TYR A 211 -2.39 -9.72 -13.25
N ARG A 212 -3.38 -8.87 -13.57
CA ARG A 212 -3.85 -8.60 -14.93
C ARG A 212 -4.11 -7.12 -15.10
N ASN A 213 -3.78 -6.58 -16.28
CA ASN A 213 -4.13 -5.24 -16.70
C ASN A 213 -4.38 -5.18 -18.21
N ASP A 214 -5.05 -4.15 -18.67
CA ASP A 214 -5.36 -3.90 -20.08
C ASP A 214 -4.52 -2.77 -20.72
N HIS A 215 -3.54 -2.25 -19.99
CA HIS A 215 -2.59 -1.24 -20.49
C HIS A 215 -1.24 -1.83 -20.91
N GLU A 216 -1.15 -3.15 -21.08
CA GLU A 216 -0.04 -3.81 -21.78
C GLU A 216 -0.03 -3.49 -23.29
N PRO A 217 1.14 -3.47 -23.93
CA PRO A 217 2.50 -3.77 -23.45
C PRO A 217 3.25 -2.55 -22.92
N THR A 218 2.59 -1.41 -22.82
CA THR A 218 3.19 -0.11 -22.43
C THR A 218 3.38 0.05 -20.93
N ALA A 219 2.82 -0.88 -20.13
CA ALA A 219 2.92 -0.86 -18.68
C ALA A 219 4.31 -1.23 -18.17
N THR A 220 4.73 -0.58 -17.10
CA THR A 220 5.91 -1.01 -16.33
C THR A 220 5.68 -2.38 -15.68
N PHE A 221 4.44 -2.66 -15.27
CA PHE A 221 4.01 -3.95 -14.74
C PHE A 221 3.12 -4.63 -15.79
N ARG A 222 3.58 -5.76 -16.26
CA ARG A 222 2.84 -6.61 -17.20
C ARG A 222 1.95 -7.56 -16.43
N SER A 223 0.89 -8.04 -17.08
CA SER A 223 0.10 -9.15 -16.54
C SER A 223 1.01 -10.33 -16.22
N ASP A 224 0.95 -10.79 -14.96
CA ASP A 224 1.90 -11.75 -14.42
C ASP A 224 1.26 -12.68 -13.40
N ASN A 225 1.90 -13.84 -13.19
CA ASN A 225 1.65 -14.73 -12.06
C ASN A 225 2.97 -14.86 -11.30
N GLU A 226 3.02 -14.29 -10.11
CA GLU A 226 4.25 -14.26 -9.32
C GLU A 226 4.11 -15.10 -8.06
N THR A 227 5.15 -15.91 -7.78
CA THR A 227 5.27 -16.62 -6.50
C THR A 227 6.52 -16.17 -5.78
N ARG A 228 6.39 -15.80 -4.50
CA ARG A 228 7.51 -15.41 -3.63
C ARG A 228 7.55 -16.30 -2.39
N ILE A 229 8.77 -16.69 -2.01
CA ILE A 229 9.06 -17.28 -0.70
C ILE A 229 9.95 -16.31 0.05
N ASN A 230 9.47 -15.84 1.21
CA ASN A 230 10.24 -14.98 2.09
C ASN A 230 10.62 -15.74 3.35
N LEU A 231 11.85 -15.58 3.78
CA LEU A 231 12.38 -16.10 5.04
C LEU A 231 12.87 -14.90 5.85
N ASP A 232 12.27 -14.68 7.01
CA ASP A 232 12.63 -13.58 7.91
C ASP A 232 13.08 -14.15 9.25
N TYR A 233 14.29 -13.82 9.70
CA TYR A 233 14.81 -14.25 11.00
C TYR A 233 15.60 -13.12 11.67
N THR A 234 15.24 -12.80 12.89
CA THR A 234 15.95 -11.79 13.69
C THR A 234 16.89 -12.46 14.67
N LEU A 235 18.18 -12.32 14.45
CA LEU A 235 19.22 -12.77 15.36
C LEU A 235 19.39 -11.70 16.47
N LYS A 236 19.31 -12.14 17.73
CA LYS A 236 19.75 -11.32 18.89
C LYS A 236 21.22 -11.62 19.11
N VAL A 237 22.08 -10.64 18.92
CA VAL A 237 23.53 -10.78 18.95
C VAL A 237 24.12 -10.45 20.33
N TRP A 238 23.30 -9.92 21.27
CA TRP A 238 23.59 -9.57 22.67
C TRP A 238 22.34 -9.63 23.55
#